data_e064fe8ed27ce63b3c8b539962cb40ad
#
_entry.id   e064fe8ed27ce63b3c8b539962cb40ad
#
_cell.length_a   1.000
_cell.length_b   1.000
_cell.length_c   1.000
_cell.angle_alpha   90.00
_cell.angle_beta   90.00
_cell.angle_gamma   90.00
#
_symmetry.space_group_name_H-M   'P 1'
#
loop_
_entity.id
_entity.type
_entity.pdbx_description
1 polymer ?
#
loop_
_entity_poly.entity_id
_entity_poly.type
_entity_poly.pdbx_seq_one_letter_code
_entity_poly.pdbx_strand_id
1 'polypeptide(L)'
;GTPALIAAIVLVVGGGVIALLGARGLGPALTATPVPKERSALVTTGLYSRVRHPIYTGLLIVGLGLVVLGSSVVHIVLWLALLVLLAVKARWEERMLAATYPDYDAYAATTGRFIPGIGRVRQRPGQS
;
A
#
# COMPACT_ATOMS: atom_id res chain seq x y z
N GLY A 1 19.77 4.05 21.12
CA GLY A 1 20.98 4.75 20.76
C GLY A 1 20.87 5.53 19.47
N THR A 2 21.92 6.19 19.07
CA THR A 2 21.94 7.03 17.85
C THR A 2 21.61 6.25 16.58
N PRO A 3 22.15 5.02 16.34
CA PRO A 3 21.81 4.27 15.14
C PRO A 3 20.31 3.95 15.05
N ALA A 4 19.67 3.62 16.18
CA ALA A 4 18.24 3.34 16.20
C ALA A 4 17.42 4.61 15.90
N LEU A 5 17.83 5.76 16.44
CA LEU A 5 17.17 7.03 16.17
C LEU A 5 17.29 7.41 14.70
N ILE A 6 18.45 7.25 14.10
CA ILE A 6 18.67 7.51 12.66
C ILE A 6 17.78 6.60 11.83
N ALA A 7 17.74 5.30 12.15
CA ALA A 7 16.89 4.33 11.45
C ALA A 7 15.42 4.72 11.56
N ALA A 8 14.96 5.11 12.74
CA ALA A 8 13.58 5.54 12.95
C ALA A 8 13.24 6.77 12.12
N ILE A 9 14.11 7.76 12.08
CA ILE A 9 13.91 8.98 11.28
C ILE A 9 13.84 8.64 9.79
N VAL A 10 14.75 7.80 9.30
CA VAL A 10 14.77 7.38 7.89
C VAL A 10 13.46 6.68 7.53
N LEU A 11 12.99 5.77 8.38
CA LEU A 11 11.75 5.03 8.13
C LEU A 11 10.53 5.96 8.16
N VAL A 12 10.44 6.85 9.15
CA VAL A 12 9.30 7.76 9.26
C VAL A 12 9.26 8.74 8.07
N VAL A 13 10.38 9.36 7.75
CA VAL A 13 10.45 10.31 6.64
C VAL A 13 10.25 9.58 5.30
N GLY A 14 10.95 8.47 5.09
CA GLY A 14 10.84 7.70 3.84
C GLY A 14 9.43 7.15 3.63
N GLY A 15 8.84 6.57 4.66
CA GLY A 15 7.47 6.08 4.59
C GLY A 15 6.45 7.19 4.36
N GLY A 16 6.64 8.32 5.02
CA GLY A 16 5.79 9.50 4.83
C GLY A 16 5.85 10.03 3.39
N VAL A 17 7.05 10.09 2.81
CA VAL A 17 7.22 10.49 1.41
C VAL A 17 6.53 9.52 0.46
N ILE A 18 6.69 8.22 0.68
CA ILE A 18 6.02 7.20 -0.14
C ILE A 18 4.50 7.36 -0.07
N ALA A 19 3.94 7.52 1.14
CA ALA A 19 2.51 7.71 1.33
C ALA A 19 2.01 8.98 0.62
N LEU A 20 2.75 10.08 0.75
CA LEU A 20 2.39 11.34 0.10
C LEU A 20 2.44 11.24 -1.42
N LEU A 21 3.50 10.65 -1.97
CA LEU A 21 3.61 10.46 -3.42
C LEU A 21 2.52 9.52 -3.93
N GLY A 22 2.17 8.49 -3.16
CA GLY A 22 1.06 7.60 -3.50
C GLY A 22 -0.27 8.34 -3.54
N ALA A 23 -0.54 9.21 -2.56
CA ALA A 23 -1.75 10.01 -2.52
C ALA A 23 -1.82 10.99 -3.70
N ARG A 24 -0.72 11.65 -4.02
CA ARG A 24 -0.64 12.56 -5.18
C ARG A 24 -0.82 11.81 -6.49
N GLY A 25 -0.26 10.60 -6.59
CA GLY A 25 -0.38 9.77 -7.78
C GLY A 25 -1.82 9.36 -8.08
N LEU A 26 -2.65 9.18 -7.04
CA LEU A 26 -4.07 8.91 -7.23
C LEU A 26 -4.83 10.14 -7.72
N GLY A 27 -4.41 11.34 -7.27
CA GLY A 27 -5.09 12.57 -7.65
C GLY A 27 -6.61 12.50 -7.43
N PRO A 28 -7.44 12.70 -8.47
CA PRO A 28 -8.90 12.67 -8.31
C PRO A 28 -9.46 11.29 -7.96
N ALA A 29 -8.70 10.21 -8.10
CA ALA A 29 -9.13 8.88 -7.70
C ALA A 29 -8.99 8.65 -6.19
N LEU A 30 -8.30 9.55 -5.46
CA LEU A 30 -8.12 9.41 -4.01
C LEU A 30 -9.47 9.54 -3.30
N THR A 31 -9.81 8.52 -2.51
CA THR A 31 -11.04 8.49 -1.73
C THR A 31 -10.83 7.64 -0.47
N ALA A 32 -11.54 8.01 0.60
CA ALA A 32 -11.53 7.24 1.84
C ALA A 32 -12.34 5.95 1.73
N THR A 33 -13.26 5.85 0.76
CA THR A 33 -14.05 4.64 0.56
C THR A 33 -13.34 3.69 -0.40
N PRO A 34 -13.54 2.37 -0.28
CA PRO A 34 -12.96 1.42 -1.23
C PRO A 34 -13.68 1.40 -2.57
N VAL A 35 -14.83 2.06 -2.67
CA VAL A 35 -15.60 2.11 -3.91
C VAL A 35 -14.94 3.12 -4.85
N PRO A 36 -14.52 2.71 -6.06
CA PRO A 36 -13.91 3.63 -7.01
C PRO A 36 -14.87 4.76 -7.40
N LYS A 37 -14.31 5.95 -7.60
CA LYS A 37 -15.09 7.08 -8.09
C LYS A 37 -15.51 6.83 -9.53
N GLU A 38 -16.75 7.24 -9.83
CA GLU A 38 -17.24 7.20 -11.20
C GLU A 38 -16.32 8.01 -12.12
N ARG A 39 -16.05 7.50 -13.32
CA ARG A 39 -15.19 8.11 -14.33
C ARG A 39 -13.72 8.21 -13.96
N SER A 40 -13.30 7.62 -12.85
CA SER A 40 -11.88 7.49 -12.55
C SER A 40 -11.26 6.40 -13.41
N ALA A 41 -10.01 6.60 -13.81
CA ALA A 41 -9.24 5.55 -14.46
C ALA A 41 -8.44 4.77 -13.42
N LEU A 42 -8.14 3.51 -13.71
CA LEU A 42 -7.23 2.73 -12.87
C LEU A 42 -5.82 3.33 -12.96
N VAL A 43 -5.26 3.72 -11.82
CA VAL A 43 -3.93 4.29 -11.76
C VAL A 43 -2.90 3.18 -11.66
N THR A 44 -2.00 3.10 -12.66
CA THR A 44 -0.96 2.07 -12.75
C THR A 44 0.44 2.63 -12.97
N THR A 45 0.60 3.95 -12.93
CA THR A 45 1.85 4.66 -13.20
C THR A 45 2.52 5.14 -11.92
N GLY A 46 3.76 5.62 -12.01
CA GLY A 46 4.51 6.10 -10.86
C GLY A 46 4.74 5.00 -9.85
N LEU A 47 4.47 5.26 -8.56
CA LEU A 47 4.58 4.25 -7.52
C LEU A 47 3.63 3.07 -7.74
N TYR A 48 2.49 3.30 -8.42
CA TYR A 48 1.53 2.25 -8.72
C TYR A 48 2.02 1.27 -9.78
N SER A 49 3.10 1.56 -10.46
CA SER A 49 3.79 0.60 -11.32
C SER A 49 4.62 -0.41 -10.53
N ARG A 50 4.92 -0.10 -9.27
CA ARG A 50 5.75 -0.93 -8.39
C ARG A 50 4.93 -1.70 -7.37
N VAL A 51 3.96 -1.04 -6.74
CA VAL A 51 3.06 -1.65 -5.76
C VAL A 51 1.65 -1.13 -6.00
N ARG A 52 0.66 -1.96 -5.63
CA ARG A 52 -0.75 -1.59 -5.80
C ARG A 52 -1.28 -0.67 -4.70
N HIS A 53 -0.64 -0.67 -3.52
CA HIS A 53 -1.06 0.13 -2.36
C HIS A 53 0.12 0.90 -1.77
N PRO A 54 0.72 1.86 -2.51
CA PRO A 54 1.88 2.61 -2.00
C PRO A 54 1.56 3.45 -0.77
N ILE A 55 0.32 3.95 -0.63
CA ILE A 55 -0.07 4.69 0.58
C ILE A 55 0.04 3.79 1.80
N TYR A 56 -0.48 2.57 1.72
CA TYR A 56 -0.41 1.61 2.84
C TYR A 56 1.02 1.16 3.09
N THR A 57 1.81 0.96 2.04
CA THR A 57 3.23 0.68 2.17
C THR A 57 3.94 1.77 2.96
N GLY A 58 3.68 3.04 2.61
CA GLY A 58 4.24 4.17 3.33
C GLY A 58 3.83 4.21 4.79
N LEU A 59 2.55 3.97 5.08
CA LEU A 59 2.05 3.92 6.45
C LEU A 59 2.70 2.80 7.27
N LEU A 60 2.89 1.63 6.67
CA LEU A 60 3.57 0.51 7.34
C LEU A 60 5.03 0.81 7.63
N ILE A 61 5.71 1.50 6.74
CA ILE A 61 7.10 1.91 6.94
C ILE A 61 7.20 2.96 8.05
N VAL A 62 6.30 3.95 8.06
CA VAL A 62 6.20 4.92 9.17
C VAL A 62 6.00 4.19 10.49
N GLY A 63 5.08 3.24 10.52
CA GLY A 63 4.80 2.44 11.71
C GLY A 63 6.02 1.66 12.18
N LEU A 64 6.81 1.09 11.27
CA LEU A 64 8.07 0.44 11.62
C LEU A 64 9.07 1.40 12.27
N GLY A 65 9.14 2.63 11.78
CA GLY A 65 9.97 3.66 12.40
C GLY A 65 9.54 3.93 13.83
N LEU A 66 8.24 4.00 14.07
CA LEU A 66 7.71 4.18 15.42
C LEU A 66 7.98 2.97 16.31
N VAL A 67 7.95 1.75 15.79
CA VAL A 67 8.34 0.53 16.53
C VAL A 67 9.80 0.62 16.96
N VAL A 68 10.68 1.01 16.06
CA VAL A 68 12.11 1.17 16.35
C VAL A 68 12.30 2.23 17.45
N LEU A 69 11.60 3.35 17.34
CA LEU A 69 11.70 4.43 18.31
C LEU A 69 11.15 4.03 19.68
N GLY A 70 10.00 3.34 19.72
CA GLY A 70 9.35 2.93 20.95
C GLY A 70 9.99 1.74 21.63
N SER A 71 10.60 0.84 20.88
CA SER A 71 11.33 -0.34 21.37
C SER A 71 10.55 -1.16 22.39
N SER A 72 9.24 -1.39 22.15
CA SER A 72 8.42 -2.15 23.08
C SER A 72 7.55 -3.17 22.35
N VAL A 73 7.13 -4.20 23.09
CA VAL A 73 6.23 -5.24 22.59
C VAL A 73 4.89 -4.63 22.18
N VAL A 74 4.41 -3.62 22.91
CA VAL A 74 3.14 -2.94 22.59
C VAL A 74 3.21 -2.32 21.19
N HIS A 75 4.31 -1.64 20.87
CA HIS A 75 4.49 -1.05 19.53
C HIS A 75 4.49 -2.12 18.44
N ILE A 76 5.14 -3.25 18.68
CA ILE A 76 5.16 -4.38 17.75
C ILE A 76 3.76 -4.92 17.52
N VAL A 77 3.00 -5.15 18.60
CA VAL A 77 1.63 -5.68 18.53
C VAL A 77 0.73 -4.71 17.77
N LEU A 78 0.83 -3.41 18.06
CA LEU A 78 0.04 -2.40 17.34
C LEU A 78 0.40 -2.34 15.87
N TRP A 79 1.69 -2.49 15.53
CA TRP A 79 2.10 -2.50 14.12
C TRP A 79 1.56 -3.74 13.39
N LEU A 80 1.60 -4.91 14.03
CA LEU A 80 1.03 -6.12 13.44
C LEU A 80 -0.48 -5.99 13.25
N ALA A 81 -1.18 -5.36 14.21
CA ALA A 81 -2.61 -5.08 14.07
C ALA A 81 -2.87 -4.13 12.89
N LEU A 82 -2.05 -3.11 12.72
CA LEU A 82 -2.14 -2.20 11.57
C LEU A 82 -1.91 -2.95 10.25
N LEU A 83 -0.91 -3.83 10.20
CA LEU A 83 -0.63 -4.65 9.02
C LEU A 83 -1.84 -5.49 8.64
N VAL A 84 -2.46 -6.17 9.59
CA VAL A 84 -3.66 -6.98 9.35
C VAL A 84 -4.81 -6.11 8.87
N LEU A 85 -5.05 -4.97 9.52
CA LEU A 85 -6.11 -4.04 9.14
C LEU A 85 -5.93 -3.55 7.70
N LEU A 86 -4.72 -3.11 7.36
CA LEU A 86 -4.45 -2.60 6.01
C LEU A 86 -4.51 -3.72 4.96
N ALA A 87 -4.10 -4.94 5.31
CA ALA A 87 -4.20 -6.09 4.40
C ALA A 87 -5.66 -6.44 4.11
N VAL A 88 -6.52 -6.44 5.13
CA VAL A 88 -7.96 -6.69 4.96
C VAL A 88 -8.60 -5.58 4.13
N LYS A 89 -8.28 -4.32 4.44
CA LYS A 89 -8.79 -3.17 3.71
C LYS A 89 -8.33 -3.20 2.25
N ALA A 90 -7.06 -3.54 2.01
CA ALA A 90 -6.52 -3.65 0.66
C ALA A 90 -7.24 -4.73 -0.15
N ARG A 91 -7.51 -5.89 0.45
CA ARG A 91 -8.25 -6.95 -0.23
C ARG A 91 -9.66 -6.51 -0.61
N TRP A 92 -10.33 -5.79 0.28
CA TRP A 92 -11.65 -5.27 0.00
C TRP A 92 -11.62 -4.28 -1.16
N GLU A 93 -10.68 -3.33 -1.14
CA GLU A 93 -10.49 -2.38 -2.24
C GLU A 93 -10.15 -3.09 -3.56
N GLU A 94 -9.29 -4.11 -3.50
CA GLU A 94 -8.93 -4.89 -4.69
C GLU A 94 -10.13 -5.58 -5.32
N ARG A 95 -11.06 -6.08 -4.51
CA ARG A 95 -12.30 -6.67 -5.04
C ARG A 95 -13.17 -5.63 -5.75
N MET A 96 -13.26 -4.42 -5.19
CA MET A 96 -14.01 -3.33 -5.80
C MET A 96 -13.35 -2.89 -7.12
N LEU A 97 -12.02 -2.79 -7.13
CA LEU A 97 -11.27 -2.42 -8.34
C LEU A 97 -11.42 -3.49 -9.42
N ALA A 98 -11.33 -4.76 -9.07
CA ALA A 98 -11.50 -5.86 -10.02
C ALA A 98 -12.91 -5.89 -10.62
N ALA A 99 -13.91 -5.52 -9.84
CA ALA A 99 -15.30 -5.44 -10.31
C ALA A 99 -15.53 -4.23 -11.24
N THR A 100 -14.76 -3.17 -11.09
CA THR A 100 -14.93 -1.90 -11.81
C THR A 100 -14.06 -1.79 -13.04
N TYR A 101 -12.80 -2.24 -12.96
CA TYR A 101 -11.81 -2.07 -14.02
C TYR A 101 -11.48 -3.42 -14.67
N PRO A 102 -11.77 -3.61 -15.97
CA PRO A 102 -11.51 -4.88 -16.65
C PRO A 102 -10.03 -5.28 -16.69
N ASP A 103 -9.12 -4.31 -16.67
CA ASP A 103 -7.69 -4.53 -16.74
C ASP A 103 -7.01 -4.72 -15.37
N TYR A 104 -7.80 -4.70 -14.28
CA TYR A 104 -7.23 -4.82 -12.94
C TYR A 104 -6.50 -6.15 -12.72
N ASP A 105 -7.08 -7.26 -13.17
CA ASP A 105 -6.47 -8.59 -12.97
C ASP A 105 -5.11 -8.69 -13.64
N ALA A 106 -4.94 -8.14 -14.83
CA ALA A 106 -3.66 -8.10 -15.52
C ALA A 106 -2.64 -7.25 -14.73
N TYR A 107 -3.07 -6.11 -14.21
CA TYR A 107 -2.26 -5.25 -13.37
C TYR A 107 -1.82 -5.98 -12.09
N ALA A 108 -2.74 -6.63 -11.39
CA ALA A 108 -2.45 -7.35 -10.16
C ALA A 108 -1.52 -8.56 -10.39
N ALA A 109 -1.55 -9.15 -11.58
CA ALA A 109 -0.70 -10.28 -11.93
C ALA A 109 0.78 -9.89 -12.05
N THR A 110 1.08 -8.61 -12.32
CA THR A 110 2.44 -8.12 -12.54
C THR A 110 2.94 -7.19 -11.45
N THR A 111 2.07 -6.76 -10.54
CA THR A 111 2.40 -5.71 -9.56
C THR A 111 2.14 -6.20 -8.14
N GLY A 112 3.13 -6.07 -7.27
CA GLY A 112 3.04 -6.48 -5.87
C GLY A 112 2.01 -5.65 -5.09
N ARG A 113 1.57 -6.18 -3.95
CA ARG A 113 0.57 -5.50 -3.10
C ARG A 113 1.19 -4.34 -2.33
N PHE A 114 2.15 -4.61 -1.44
CA PHE A 114 2.83 -3.60 -0.61
C PHE A 114 4.33 -3.54 -0.90
N ILE A 115 4.90 -4.62 -1.37
CA ILE A 115 6.33 -4.74 -1.66
C ILE A 115 6.47 -5.08 -3.15
N PRO A 116 7.36 -4.42 -3.89
CA PRO A 116 7.52 -4.72 -5.32
C PRO A 116 7.74 -6.21 -5.57
N GLY A 117 6.95 -6.78 -6.46
CA GLY A 117 7.04 -8.18 -6.86
C GLY A 117 6.42 -9.18 -5.90
N ILE A 118 6.01 -8.76 -4.69
CA ILE A 118 5.43 -9.65 -3.67
C ILE A 118 3.92 -9.40 -3.57
N GLY A 119 3.14 -10.46 -3.48
CA GLY A 119 1.68 -10.35 -3.39
C GLY A 119 1.01 -10.22 -4.74
N ARG A 120 1.70 -10.54 -5.83
CA ARG A 120 1.08 -10.59 -7.16
C ARG A 120 0.00 -11.67 -7.18
N VAL A 121 -1.11 -11.35 -7.84
CA VAL A 121 -2.24 -12.27 -7.97
C VAL A 121 -2.13 -12.96 -9.31
N ARG A 122 -2.08 -14.31 -9.28
CA ARG A 122 -2.01 -15.07 -10.52
C ARG A 122 -3.27 -14.88 -11.34
N GLN A 123 -3.08 -14.50 -12.61
CA GLN A 123 -4.19 -14.35 -13.54
C GLN A 123 -4.84 -15.70 -13.82
N ARG A 124 -6.18 -15.75 -13.78
CA ARG A 124 -6.91 -16.98 -14.07
C ARG A 124 -6.78 -17.36 -15.56
N PRO A 125 -6.76 -18.65 -15.88
CA PRO A 125 -6.77 -19.08 -17.29
C PRO A 125 -7.98 -18.47 -18.03
N GLY A 126 -7.73 -17.95 -19.24
CA GLY A 126 -8.76 -17.35 -20.06
C GLY A 126 -9.07 -15.88 -19.77
N GLN A 127 -8.48 -15.29 -18.75
CA GLN A 127 -8.54 -13.85 -18.50
C GLN A 127 -7.35 -13.16 -19.16
N SER A 128 -7.61 -12.04 -19.76
CA SER A 128 -6.58 -11.27 -20.46
C SER A 128 -6.58 -9.81 -20.00
#